data_becbbeae0d8693bff9bf115afc8ce07f
#
_entry.id   becbbeae0d8693bff9bf115afc8ce07f
#
_cell.length_a   1.000
_cell.length_b   1.000
_cell.length_c   1.000
_cell.angle_alpha   90.00
_cell.angle_beta   90.00
_cell.angle_gamma   90.00
#
_symmetry.space_group_name_H-M   'P 1'
#
loop_
_entity.id
_entity.type
_entity.pdbx_description
1 polymer ?
#
loop_
_entity_poly.entity_id
_entity_poly.type
_entity_poly.pdbx_seq_one_letter_code
_entity_poly.pdbx_strand_id
1 'polypeptide(L)'
;MKLFRRIRQQLVLGSKKTQYLKYALGEVVLVVIGILIAVQINNWNQSVKDNESLKKYLTKIKTHTGEDIKQLEELSKGRKQIADICKKARNSILQKTENENLFLFKISGAAFVDFYFKPNSGGYESLINSDYYGQINNTKLDSLLANYHGLVDAIAENEKSYNQAAVHQENYLDTQFDRSLILASAFMSLDTLASMATPQSEYDQAFIEYTSKPAYRNVISLAAWQFDTIIEQYTQLTELGNQIIEEIDVITED
;
A
#
# COMPACT_ATOMS: atom_id res chain seq x y z
N MET A 1 -55.04 -28.99 -3.10
CA MET A 1 -56.04 -28.03 -3.64
C MET A 1 -57.47 -28.59 -3.75
N LYS A 2 -57.74 -29.89 -3.93
CA LYS A 2 -59.15 -30.42 -4.00
C LYS A 2 -59.92 -30.29 -2.67
N LEU A 3 -59.25 -30.36 -1.50
CA LEU A 3 -59.89 -30.29 -0.19
C LEU A 3 -60.51 -28.88 0.08
N PHE A 4 -59.78 -27.82 -0.20
CA PHE A 4 -60.27 -26.45 -0.02
C PHE A 4 -61.41 -26.09 -0.97
N ARG A 5 -61.43 -26.65 -2.17
CA ARG A 5 -62.55 -26.49 -3.13
C ARG A 5 -63.84 -27.10 -2.64
N ARG A 6 -63.80 -28.27 -1.97
CA ARG A 6 -65.01 -28.92 -1.39
C ARG A 6 -65.55 -28.12 -0.20
N ILE A 7 -64.66 -27.65 0.68
CA ILE A 7 -65.05 -26.86 1.85
C ILE A 7 -65.69 -25.52 1.37
N ARG A 8 -65.11 -24.89 0.36
CA ARG A 8 -65.65 -23.66 -0.23
C ARG A 8 -67.04 -23.85 -0.82
N GLN A 9 -67.32 -24.97 -1.52
CA GLN A 9 -68.65 -25.28 -2.08
C GLN A 9 -69.70 -25.53 -1.00
N GLN A 10 -69.36 -26.19 0.10
CA GLN A 10 -70.30 -26.40 1.20
C GLN A 10 -70.63 -25.14 1.98
N LEU A 11 -69.71 -24.18 2.07
CA LEU A 11 -69.92 -22.91 2.78
C LEU A 11 -70.71 -21.89 1.97
N VAL A 12 -70.68 -21.99 0.63
CA VAL A 12 -71.48 -21.11 -0.24
C VAL A 12 -72.96 -21.52 -0.31
N LEU A 13 -73.25 -22.84 -0.12
CA LEU A 13 -74.65 -23.37 -0.15
C LEU A 13 -75.42 -23.17 1.15
N GLY A 14 -74.72 -22.88 2.26
CA GLY A 14 -75.33 -22.52 3.55
C GLY A 14 -75.30 -21.01 3.75
N SER A 15 -76.37 -20.34 4.17
CA SER A 15 -76.53 -18.87 4.32
C SER A 15 -75.62 -18.19 5.36
N LYS A 16 -74.34 -18.59 5.41
CA LYS A 16 -73.31 -18.11 6.34
C LYS A 16 -72.25 -17.28 5.63
N LYS A 17 -72.62 -16.19 4.99
CA LYS A 17 -71.71 -15.27 4.27
C LYS A 17 -70.49 -14.84 5.09
N THR A 18 -70.67 -14.67 6.39
CA THR A 18 -69.58 -14.28 7.32
C THR A 18 -68.52 -15.37 7.55
N GLN A 19 -68.92 -16.64 7.51
CA GLN A 19 -67.95 -17.76 7.61
C GLN A 19 -67.14 -17.90 6.33
N TYR A 20 -67.77 -17.75 5.16
CA TYR A 20 -67.09 -17.73 3.87
C TYR A 20 -66.00 -16.61 3.78
N LEU A 21 -66.35 -15.40 4.25
CA LEU A 21 -65.40 -14.29 4.29
C LEU A 21 -64.18 -14.57 5.18
N LYS A 22 -64.39 -15.18 6.36
CA LYS A 22 -63.28 -15.58 7.28
C LYS A 22 -62.38 -16.62 6.64
N TYR A 23 -62.87 -17.63 5.93
CA TYR A 23 -62.08 -18.62 5.24
C TYR A 23 -61.36 -18.03 4.03
N ALA A 24 -62.00 -17.16 3.25
CA ALA A 24 -61.36 -16.47 2.13
C ALA A 24 -60.21 -15.58 2.61
N LEU A 25 -60.41 -14.84 3.71
CA LEU A 25 -59.38 -14.03 4.33
C LEU A 25 -58.19 -14.89 4.82
N GLY A 26 -58.47 -16.04 5.47
CA GLY A 26 -57.45 -16.97 5.91
C GLY A 26 -56.65 -17.56 4.76
N GLU A 27 -57.27 -17.87 3.62
CA GLU A 27 -56.58 -18.35 2.40
C GLU A 27 -55.64 -17.27 1.82
N VAL A 28 -56.09 -16.01 1.76
CA VAL A 28 -55.27 -14.88 1.31
C VAL A 28 -54.07 -14.67 2.25
N VAL A 29 -54.30 -14.68 3.58
CA VAL A 29 -53.22 -14.55 4.58
C VAL A 29 -52.21 -15.66 4.42
N LEU A 30 -52.63 -16.91 4.21
CA LEU A 30 -51.73 -18.04 4.07
C LEU A 30 -50.89 -17.96 2.79
N VAL A 31 -51.49 -17.46 1.67
CA VAL A 31 -50.74 -17.19 0.43
C VAL A 31 -49.72 -16.08 0.62
N VAL A 32 -50.08 -14.98 1.30
CA VAL A 32 -49.17 -13.86 1.62
C VAL A 32 -48.00 -14.33 2.49
N ILE A 33 -48.29 -15.12 3.54
CA ILE A 33 -47.23 -15.71 4.37
C ILE A 33 -46.30 -16.57 3.53
N GLY A 34 -46.84 -17.42 2.64
CA GLY A 34 -46.01 -18.26 1.76
C GLY A 34 -45.08 -17.43 0.85
N ILE A 35 -45.57 -16.34 0.30
CA ILE A 35 -44.78 -15.42 -0.54
C ILE A 35 -43.69 -14.74 0.33
N LEU A 36 -44.06 -14.24 1.50
CA LEU A 36 -43.09 -13.57 2.40
C LEU A 36 -41.95 -14.53 2.82
N ILE A 37 -42.28 -15.78 3.15
CA ILE A 37 -41.27 -16.81 3.47
C ILE A 37 -40.37 -17.06 2.27
N ALA A 38 -40.93 -17.22 1.06
CA ALA A 38 -40.14 -17.43 -0.14
C ALA A 38 -39.19 -16.27 -0.44
N VAL A 39 -39.67 -15.03 -0.30
CA VAL A 39 -38.84 -13.81 -0.45
C VAL A 39 -37.74 -13.77 0.61
N GLN A 40 -38.06 -14.09 1.86
CA GLN A 40 -37.08 -14.07 2.95
C GLN A 40 -35.97 -15.11 2.74
N ILE A 41 -36.33 -16.32 2.29
CA ILE A 41 -35.34 -17.37 1.96
C ILE A 41 -34.46 -16.93 0.79
N ASN A 42 -35.04 -16.31 -0.24
CA ASN A 42 -34.26 -15.79 -1.37
C ASN A 42 -33.29 -14.68 -0.93
N ASN A 43 -33.74 -13.72 -0.13
CA ASN A 43 -32.92 -12.64 0.38
C ASN A 43 -31.78 -13.17 1.27
N TRP A 44 -32.07 -14.14 2.13
CA TRP A 44 -31.04 -14.79 2.97
C TRP A 44 -29.98 -15.48 2.11
N ASN A 45 -30.39 -16.27 1.11
CA ASN A 45 -29.46 -16.94 0.19
C ASN A 45 -28.60 -15.94 -0.59
N GLN A 46 -29.19 -14.79 -1.00
CA GLN A 46 -28.43 -13.73 -1.66
C GLN A 46 -27.41 -13.08 -0.69
N SER A 47 -27.81 -12.78 0.55
CA SER A 47 -26.88 -12.22 1.55
C SER A 47 -25.69 -13.15 1.85
N VAL A 48 -25.92 -14.48 1.89
CA VAL A 48 -24.81 -15.45 2.07
C VAL A 48 -23.83 -15.37 0.91
N LYS A 49 -24.32 -15.31 -0.34
CA LYS A 49 -23.45 -15.19 -1.53
C LYS A 49 -22.68 -13.87 -1.56
N ASP A 50 -23.33 -12.78 -1.16
CA ASP A 50 -22.74 -11.46 -1.14
C ASP A 50 -21.62 -11.39 -0.08
N ASN A 51 -21.83 -11.99 1.09
CA ASN A 51 -20.82 -12.11 2.14
C ASN A 51 -19.62 -12.96 1.68
N GLU A 52 -19.86 -14.09 1.01
CA GLU A 52 -18.77 -14.93 0.46
C GLU A 52 -17.96 -14.16 -0.59
N SER A 53 -18.63 -13.35 -1.40
CA SER A 53 -17.97 -12.52 -2.41
C SER A 53 -17.14 -11.42 -1.76
N LEU A 54 -17.69 -10.71 -0.76
CA LEU A 54 -16.96 -9.72 0.01
C LEU A 54 -15.71 -10.34 0.67
N LYS A 55 -15.84 -11.50 1.33
CA LYS A 55 -14.71 -12.21 1.95
C LYS A 55 -13.56 -12.47 0.96
N LYS A 56 -13.84 -12.73 -0.32
CA LYS A 56 -12.81 -12.89 -1.34
C LYS A 56 -12.05 -11.59 -1.64
N TYR A 57 -12.75 -10.46 -1.72
CA TYR A 57 -12.11 -9.15 -1.90
C TYR A 57 -11.26 -8.78 -0.68
N LEU A 58 -11.78 -8.99 0.52
CA LEU A 58 -11.06 -8.72 1.76
C LEU A 58 -9.80 -9.58 1.89
N THR A 59 -9.87 -10.87 1.56
CA THR A 59 -8.71 -11.77 1.52
C THR A 59 -7.64 -11.27 0.55
N LYS A 60 -8.04 -10.77 -0.62
CA LYS A 60 -7.12 -10.19 -1.59
C LYS A 60 -6.45 -8.92 -1.05
N ILE A 61 -7.22 -8.02 -0.41
CA ILE A 61 -6.69 -6.82 0.24
C ILE A 61 -5.69 -7.21 1.32
N LYS A 62 -6.03 -8.15 2.20
CA LYS A 62 -5.13 -8.66 3.23
C LYS A 62 -3.79 -9.16 2.67
N THR A 63 -3.84 -9.94 1.58
CA THR A 63 -2.64 -10.45 0.91
C THR A 63 -1.78 -9.32 0.38
N HIS A 64 -2.37 -8.37 -0.37
CA HIS A 64 -1.66 -7.23 -0.95
C HIS A 64 -1.07 -6.32 0.14
N THR A 65 -1.81 -6.04 1.21
CA THR A 65 -1.31 -5.26 2.35
C THR A 65 -0.13 -5.95 3.03
N GLY A 66 -0.16 -7.28 3.16
CA GLY A 66 0.97 -8.06 3.70
C GLY A 66 2.22 -8.03 2.79
N GLU A 67 2.04 -7.96 1.48
CA GLU A 67 3.15 -7.76 0.52
C GLU A 67 3.72 -6.34 0.62
N ASP A 68 2.86 -5.34 0.75
CA ASP A 68 3.24 -3.94 0.93
C ASP A 68 4.07 -3.75 2.20
N ILE A 69 3.67 -4.37 3.32
CA ILE A 69 4.41 -4.32 4.59
C ILE A 69 5.84 -4.85 4.39
N LYS A 70 6.03 -5.98 3.72
CA LYS A 70 7.36 -6.53 3.44
C LYS A 70 8.21 -5.58 2.61
N GLN A 71 7.63 -4.96 1.58
CA GLN A 71 8.32 -3.97 0.74
C GLN A 71 8.74 -2.75 1.57
N LEU A 72 7.85 -2.25 2.45
CA LEU A 72 8.12 -1.11 3.34
C LEU A 72 9.26 -1.41 4.32
N GLU A 73 9.32 -2.63 4.87
CA GLU A 73 10.41 -3.06 5.75
C GLU A 73 11.76 -3.06 5.04
N GLU A 74 11.82 -3.58 3.80
CA GLU A 74 13.03 -3.59 2.99
C GLU A 74 13.47 -2.17 2.62
N LEU A 75 12.56 -1.31 2.16
CA LEU A 75 12.83 0.08 1.84
C LEU A 75 13.28 0.87 3.07
N SER A 76 12.63 0.68 4.21
CA SER A 76 12.98 1.31 5.48
C SER A 76 14.41 0.96 5.90
N LYS A 77 14.77 -0.33 5.82
CA LYS A 77 16.13 -0.81 6.14
C LYS A 77 17.17 -0.20 5.22
N GLY A 78 16.92 -0.19 3.92
CA GLY A 78 17.83 0.40 2.92
C GLY A 78 18.03 1.90 3.14
N ARG A 79 16.93 2.65 3.27
CA ARG A 79 16.98 4.11 3.52
C ARG A 79 17.68 4.44 4.84
N LYS A 80 17.45 3.66 5.90
CA LYS A 80 18.11 3.87 7.20
C LYS A 80 19.62 3.73 7.11
N GLN A 81 20.10 2.70 6.40
CA GLN A 81 21.54 2.52 6.20
C GLN A 81 22.15 3.73 5.47
N ILE A 82 21.50 4.20 4.40
CA ILE A 82 21.96 5.36 3.63
C ILE A 82 21.89 6.65 4.48
N ALA A 83 20.81 6.86 5.22
CA ALA A 83 20.66 8.00 6.12
C ALA A 83 21.81 8.08 7.15
N ASP A 84 22.13 6.95 7.78
CA ASP A 84 23.21 6.88 8.77
C ASP A 84 24.59 7.18 8.14
N ILE A 85 24.83 6.66 6.93
CA ILE A 85 26.03 6.99 6.16
C ILE A 85 26.08 8.49 5.84
N CYS A 86 25.00 9.05 5.33
CA CYS A 86 24.90 10.46 4.95
C CYS A 86 25.03 11.39 6.17
N LYS A 87 24.48 11.02 7.33
CA LYS A 87 24.67 11.76 8.59
C LYS A 87 26.14 11.83 8.99
N LYS A 88 26.86 10.70 8.89
CA LYS A 88 28.30 10.65 9.17
C LYS A 88 29.09 11.49 8.16
N ALA A 89 28.79 11.37 6.86
CA ALA A 89 29.43 12.13 5.80
C ALA A 89 29.21 13.64 5.97
N ARG A 90 27.98 14.06 6.25
CA ARG A 90 27.66 15.47 6.57
C ARG A 90 28.44 15.97 7.78
N ASN A 91 28.55 15.18 8.84
CA ASN A 91 29.30 15.56 10.02
C ASN A 91 30.80 15.74 9.69
N SER A 92 31.40 14.85 8.86
CA SER A 92 32.76 15.00 8.38
C SER A 92 32.96 16.30 7.59
N ILE A 93 32.00 16.68 6.74
CA ILE A 93 32.01 17.94 6.00
C ILE A 93 32.03 19.13 6.99
N LEU A 94 31.14 19.10 7.99
CA LEU A 94 31.05 20.20 8.98
C LEU A 94 32.31 20.31 9.86
N GLN A 95 32.97 19.17 10.13
CA GLN A 95 34.20 19.10 10.92
C GLN A 95 35.48 19.28 10.09
N LYS A 96 35.38 19.36 8.76
CA LYS A 96 36.51 19.45 7.81
C LYS A 96 37.48 18.24 7.89
N THR A 97 36.90 17.04 8.05
CA THR A 97 37.65 15.78 8.16
C THR A 97 37.40 14.83 6.98
N GLU A 98 36.95 15.36 5.83
CA GLU A 98 36.53 14.59 4.67
C GLU A 98 37.65 13.69 4.12
N ASN A 99 38.88 14.20 4.10
CA ASN A 99 40.03 13.45 3.57
C ASN A 99 40.40 12.23 4.45
N GLU A 100 40.02 12.23 5.72
CA GLU A 100 40.23 11.12 6.64
C GLU A 100 39.16 10.02 6.46
N ASN A 101 38.07 10.30 5.76
CA ASN A 101 36.88 9.45 5.65
C ASN A 101 36.48 9.16 4.19
N LEU A 102 37.46 9.05 3.27
CA LEU A 102 37.18 8.86 1.85
C LEU A 102 36.26 7.68 1.56
N PHE A 103 36.42 6.55 2.26
CA PHE A 103 35.52 5.39 2.11
C PHE A 103 34.06 5.73 2.42
N LEU A 104 33.82 6.52 3.47
CA LEU A 104 32.48 6.97 3.84
C LEU A 104 31.83 7.77 2.71
N PHE A 105 32.60 8.64 2.05
CA PHE A 105 32.11 9.40 0.91
C PHE A 105 31.84 8.52 -0.31
N LYS A 106 32.66 7.49 -0.57
CA LYS A 106 32.39 6.54 -1.65
C LYS A 106 31.03 5.86 -1.50
N ILE A 107 30.70 5.39 -0.29
CA ILE A 107 29.41 4.69 -0.02
C ILE A 107 28.22 5.64 0.11
N SER A 108 28.43 6.91 0.44
CA SER A 108 27.34 7.90 0.55
C SER A 108 26.69 8.24 -0.80
N GLY A 109 27.35 7.90 -1.92
CA GLY A 109 26.78 8.01 -3.26
C GLY A 109 25.48 7.22 -3.47
N ALA A 110 25.18 6.24 -2.62
CA ALA A 110 23.90 5.54 -2.59
C ALA A 110 22.70 6.50 -2.35
N ALA A 111 22.94 7.72 -1.87
CA ALA A 111 21.91 8.76 -1.75
C ALA A 111 21.34 9.25 -3.09
N PHE A 112 22.06 9.03 -4.21
CA PHE A 112 21.57 9.35 -5.55
C PHE A 112 20.70 8.25 -6.17
N VAL A 113 20.55 7.10 -5.51
CA VAL A 113 19.73 6.02 -6.02
C VAL A 113 18.26 6.29 -5.69
N ASP A 114 17.42 6.19 -6.71
CA ASP A 114 15.97 6.32 -6.56
C ASP A 114 15.37 5.14 -5.82
N PHE A 115 14.56 5.44 -4.82
CA PHE A 115 13.74 4.47 -4.12
C PHE A 115 12.26 4.89 -4.21
N TYR A 116 11.40 3.94 -4.52
CA TYR A 116 9.96 4.15 -4.58
C TYR A 116 9.23 2.99 -3.94
N PHE A 117 8.30 3.31 -3.06
CA PHE A 117 7.29 2.38 -2.61
C PHE A 117 6.24 2.19 -3.73
N LYS A 118 5.92 0.94 -4.05
CA LYS A 118 4.94 0.58 -5.09
C LYS A 118 3.81 -0.23 -4.45
N PRO A 119 2.71 0.42 -4.03
CA PRO A 119 1.62 -0.25 -3.35
C PRO A 119 0.87 -1.21 -4.27
N ASN A 120 0.38 -2.31 -3.70
CA ASN A 120 -0.51 -3.26 -4.36
C ASN A 120 -1.98 -2.80 -4.26
N SER A 121 -2.40 -1.84 -5.07
CA SER A 121 -3.75 -1.25 -5.03
C SER A 121 -4.86 -2.15 -5.56
N GLY A 122 -4.54 -3.17 -6.37
CA GLY A 122 -5.52 -3.95 -7.15
C GLY A 122 -6.59 -4.70 -6.33
N GLY A 123 -6.35 -4.98 -5.04
CA GLY A 123 -7.36 -5.55 -4.13
C GLY A 123 -8.42 -4.50 -3.77
N TYR A 124 -7.96 -3.36 -3.32
CA TYR A 124 -8.81 -2.22 -2.93
C TYR A 124 -9.59 -1.65 -4.12
N GLU A 125 -8.93 -1.40 -5.25
CA GLU A 125 -9.58 -0.93 -6.48
C GLU A 125 -10.66 -1.89 -6.96
N SER A 126 -10.42 -3.21 -6.86
CA SER A 126 -11.42 -4.21 -7.21
C SER A 126 -12.65 -4.15 -6.29
N LEU A 127 -12.46 -3.89 -4.99
CA LEU A 127 -13.56 -3.78 -4.03
C LEU A 127 -14.36 -2.49 -4.26
N ILE A 128 -13.71 -1.34 -4.43
CA ILE A 128 -14.39 -0.05 -4.68
C ILE A 128 -15.29 -0.12 -5.92
N ASN A 129 -14.83 -0.81 -6.97
CA ASN A 129 -15.56 -0.94 -8.23
C ASN A 129 -16.58 -2.10 -8.21
N SER A 130 -16.82 -2.74 -7.06
CA SER A 130 -17.78 -3.83 -6.90
C SER A 130 -19.06 -3.36 -6.22
N ASP A 131 -20.14 -4.14 -6.38
CA ASP A 131 -21.41 -3.93 -5.67
C ASP A 131 -21.29 -4.18 -4.15
N TYR A 132 -20.15 -4.71 -3.69
CA TYR A 132 -19.93 -5.10 -2.30
C TYR A 132 -19.29 -4.01 -1.44
N TYR A 133 -18.75 -2.94 -2.03
CA TYR A 133 -18.16 -1.82 -1.28
C TYR A 133 -19.14 -1.20 -0.27
N GLY A 134 -20.44 -1.12 -0.64
CA GLY A 134 -21.48 -0.62 0.24
C GLY A 134 -21.58 -1.36 1.59
N GLN A 135 -21.10 -2.59 1.69
CA GLN A 135 -21.15 -3.39 2.93
C GLN A 135 -20.08 -2.96 3.95
N ILE A 136 -18.98 -2.36 3.52
CA ILE A 136 -17.94 -1.83 4.40
C ILE A 136 -18.01 -0.32 4.58
N ASN A 137 -18.85 0.38 3.83
CA ASN A 137 -18.97 1.84 3.88
C ASN A 137 -19.33 2.32 5.30
N ASN A 138 -18.66 3.36 5.77
CA ASN A 138 -18.76 3.92 7.13
C ASN A 138 -18.39 2.93 8.26
N THR A 139 -17.67 1.86 7.99
CA THR A 139 -17.11 0.96 9.00
C THR A 139 -15.70 1.40 9.41
N LYS A 140 -15.16 0.74 10.43
CA LYS A 140 -13.75 0.91 10.84
C LYS A 140 -12.80 0.54 9.70
N LEU A 141 -13.08 -0.56 8.97
CA LEU A 141 -12.26 -0.98 7.82
C LEU A 141 -12.22 0.08 6.71
N ASP A 142 -13.36 0.69 6.36
CA ASP A 142 -13.43 1.78 5.39
C ASP A 142 -12.52 2.94 5.78
N SER A 143 -12.58 3.37 7.05
CA SER A 143 -11.73 4.44 7.58
C SER A 143 -10.24 4.09 7.55
N LEU A 144 -9.88 2.84 7.90
CA LEU A 144 -8.49 2.37 7.84
C LEU A 144 -7.95 2.36 6.41
N LEU A 145 -8.74 1.87 5.45
CA LEU A 145 -8.37 1.83 4.04
C LEU A 145 -8.19 3.25 3.47
N ALA A 146 -9.09 4.19 3.80
CA ALA A 146 -8.97 5.58 3.38
C ALA A 146 -7.69 6.24 3.93
N ASN A 147 -7.38 6.04 5.21
CA ASN A 147 -6.15 6.55 5.83
C ASN A 147 -4.89 5.92 5.22
N TYR A 148 -4.94 4.62 4.93
CA TYR A 148 -3.83 3.90 4.29
C TYR A 148 -3.51 4.50 2.92
N HIS A 149 -4.50 4.70 2.06
CA HIS A 149 -4.30 5.28 0.74
C HIS A 149 -3.87 6.76 0.81
N GLY A 150 -4.41 7.54 1.73
CA GLY A 150 -3.94 8.92 1.94
C GLY A 150 -2.46 8.99 2.34
N LEU A 151 -1.99 8.05 3.18
CA LEU A 151 -0.58 7.99 3.56
C LEU A 151 0.30 7.46 2.42
N VAL A 152 -0.19 6.51 1.59
CA VAL A 152 0.49 6.08 0.36
C VAL A 152 0.77 7.26 -0.56
N ASP A 153 -0.23 8.12 -0.78
CA ASP A 153 -0.07 9.32 -1.63
C ASP A 153 0.95 10.30 -1.03
N ALA A 154 0.92 10.52 0.29
CA ALA A 154 1.88 11.38 0.97
C ALA A 154 3.33 10.84 0.88
N ILE A 155 3.51 9.53 0.99
CA ILE A 155 4.80 8.86 0.78
C ILE A 155 5.29 9.08 -0.65
N ALA A 156 4.44 8.85 -1.65
CA ALA A 156 4.78 9.01 -3.05
C ALA A 156 5.22 10.44 -3.39
N GLU A 157 4.57 11.45 -2.80
CA GLU A 157 4.97 12.86 -2.94
C GLU A 157 6.33 13.15 -2.31
N ASN A 158 6.60 12.66 -1.11
CA ASN A 158 7.87 12.89 -0.42
C ASN A 158 9.03 12.16 -1.11
N GLU A 159 8.84 10.93 -1.56
CA GLU A 159 9.82 10.19 -2.36
C GLU A 159 10.12 10.90 -3.68
N LYS A 160 9.08 11.32 -4.40
CA LYS A 160 9.22 12.07 -5.65
C LYS A 160 9.97 13.39 -5.43
N SER A 161 9.65 14.12 -4.37
CA SER A 161 10.31 15.38 -4.04
C SER A 161 11.80 15.19 -3.80
N TYR A 162 12.18 14.17 -3.01
CA TYR A 162 13.58 13.83 -2.77
C TYR A 162 14.29 13.43 -4.05
N ASN A 163 13.74 12.45 -4.80
CA ASN A 163 14.37 11.90 -6.00
C ASN A 163 14.54 12.99 -7.07
N GLN A 164 13.57 13.88 -7.25
CA GLN A 164 13.70 15.03 -8.16
C GLN A 164 14.80 16.01 -7.74
N ALA A 165 14.92 16.27 -6.43
CA ALA A 165 16.00 17.13 -5.92
C ALA A 165 17.36 16.47 -6.12
N ALA A 166 17.50 15.18 -5.88
CA ALA A 166 18.73 14.42 -6.14
C ALA A 166 19.13 14.42 -7.61
N VAL A 167 18.19 14.12 -8.51
CA VAL A 167 18.39 14.13 -9.98
C VAL A 167 18.78 15.55 -10.46
N HIS A 168 18.16 16.59 -9.92
CA HIS A 168 18.55 17.96 -10.27
C HIS A 168 20.01 18.26 -9.92
N GLN A 169 20.46 17.86 -8.73
CA GLN A 169 21.86 18.05 -8.33
C GLN A 169 22.79 17.13 -9.13
N GLU A 170 22.37 15.93 -9.47
CA GLU A 170 23.14 15.01 -10.31
C GLU A 170 23.36 15.57 -11.72
N ASN A 171 22.32 16.09 -12.36
CA ASN A 171 22.42 16.75 -13.66
C ASN A 171 23.38 17.95 -13.63
N TYR A 172 23.40 18.69 -12.52
CA TYR A 172 24.36 19.78 -12.36
C TYR A 172 25.80 19.25 -12.23
N LEU A 173 26.01 18.16 -11.47
CA LEU A 173 27.33 17.52 -11.37
C LEU A 173 27.84 17.05 -12.72
N ASP A 174 26.98 16.52 -13.59
CA ASP A 174 27.34 16.03 -14.93
C ASP A 174 27.88 17.12 -15.83
N THR A 175 27.50 18.38 -15.60
CA THR A 175 28.07 19.53 -16.34
C THR A 175 29.41 20.01 -15.78
N GLN A 176 29.80 19.59 -14.58
CA GLN A 176 30.96 20.10 -13.83
C GLN A 176 32.07 19.07 -13.66
N PHE A 177 31.76 17.80 -13.90
CA PHE A 177 32.65 16.70 -13.56
C PHE A 177 32.42 15.48 -14.43
N ASP A 178 33.49 14.91 -15.00
CA ASP A 178 33.44 13.62 -15.70
C ASP A 178 33.32 12.48 -14.65
N ARG A 179 32.17 11.85 -14.63
CA ARG A 179 31.89 10.75 -13.67
C ARG A 179 32.32 9.37 -14.15
N SER A 180 33.01 9.23 -15.27
CA SER A 180 33.37 7.92 -15.84
C SER A 180 34.09 7.03 -14.83
N LEU A 181 35.08 7.58 -14.10
CA LEU A 181 35.80 6.83 -13.06
C LEU A 181 34.91 6.50 -11.85
N ILE A 182 34.06 7.44 -11.43
CA ILE A 182 33.14 7.23 -10.29
C ILE A 182 32.16 6.10 -10.61
N LEU A 183 31.53 6.14 -11.78
CA LEU A 183 30.58 5.13 -12.24
C LEU A 183 31.27 3.78 -12.48
N ALA A 184 32.46 3.77 -13.07
CA ALA A 184 33.22 2.55 -13.23
C ALA A 184 33.48 1.84 -11.89
N SER A 185 33.85 2.60 -10.86
CA SER A 185 34.07 2.03 -9.51
C SER A 185 32.81 1.55 -8.80
N ALA A 186 31.64 2.04 -9.19
CA ALA A 186 30.34 1.60 -8.63
C ALA A 186 29.83 0.30 -9.28
N PHE A 187 30.17 0.06 -10.55
CA PHE A 187 29.59 -1.06 -11.33
C PHE A 187 30.61 -2.13 -11.75
N MET A 188 31.91 -1.90 -11.55
CA MET A 188 32.97 -2.84 -11.90
C MET A 188 33.64 -3.40 -10.63
N SER A 189 34.13 -4.65 -10.73
CA SER A 189 34.97 -5.22 -9.67
C SER A 189 36.34 -4.52 -9.59
N LEU A 190 36.95 -4.53 -8.41
CA LEU A 190 38.30 -3.96 -8.21
C LEU A 190 39.34 -4.60 -9.14
N ASP A 191 39.23 -5.92 -9.39
CA ASP A 191 40.13 -6.63 -10.30
C ASP A 191 39.96 -6.16 -11.75
N THR A 192 38.73 -5.89 -12.18
CA THR A 192 38.45 -5.33 -13.52
C THR A 192 39.05 -3.94 -13.65
N LEU A 193 38.85 -3.07 -12.63
CA LEU A 193 39.42 -1.73 -12.63
C LEU A 193 40.94 -1.74 -12.66
N ALA A 194 41.56 -2.64 -11.87
CA ALA A 194 43.01 -2.82 -11.89
C ALA A 194 43.55 -3.25 -13.24
N SER A 195 42.80 -4.07 -14.00
CA SER A 195 43.17 -4.48 -15.37
C SER A 195 43.15 -3.35 -16.38
N MET A 196 42.46 -2.24 -16.09
CA MET A 196 42.41 -1.03 -16.95
C MET A 196 43.59 -0.09 -16.77
N ALA A 197 44.59 -0.51 -15.96
CA ALA A 197 45.82 0.23 -15.66
C ALA A 197 45.60 1.63 -15.03
N THR A 198 44.42 1.87 -14.43
CA THR A 198 44.13 3.12 -13.70
C THR A 198 44.62 2.96 -12.26
N PRO A 199 45.58 3.77 -11.80
CA PRO A 199 46.08 3.68 -10.43
C PRO A 199 45.00 3.99 -9.40
N GLN A 200 45.03 3.33 -8.23
CA GLN A 200 44.09 3.60 -7.13
C GLN A 200 44.09 5.07 -6.71
N SER A 201 45.23 5.74 -6.76
CA SER A 201 45.37 7.15 -6.43
C SER A 201 44.57 8.07 -7.35
N GLU A 202 44.37 7.69 -8.61
CA GLU A 202 43.54 8.45 -9.59
C GLU A 202 42.08 8.35 -9.22
N TYR A 203 41.59 7.15 -8.86
CA TYR A 203 40.23 6.98 -8.33
C TYR A 203 40.01 7.78 -7.07
N ASP A 204 40.94 7.73 -6.14
CA ASP A 204 40.84 8.45 -4.88
C ASP A 204 40.80 9.97 -5.11
N GLN A 205 41.64 10.47 -6.01
CA GLN A 205 41.62 11.88 -6.39
C GLN A 205 40.31 12.30 -7.06
N ALA A 206 39.79 11.49 -7.98
CA ALA A 206 38.51 11.72 -8.61
C ALA A 206 37.36 11.77 -7.59
N PHE A 207 37.35 10.85 -6.62
CA PHE A 207 36.36 10.86 -5.54
C PHE A 207 36.48 12.08 -4.62
N ILE A 208 37.68 12.50 -4.27
CA ILE A 208 37.91 13.71 -3.48
C ILE A 208 37.35 14.93 -4.21
N GLU A 209 37.65 15.04 -5.51
CA GLU A 209 37.16 16.15 -6.31
C GLU A 209 35.62 16.11 -6.43
N TYR A 210 35.03 14.95 -6.80
CA TYR A 210 33.60 14.77 -6.97
C TYR A 210 32.82 15.09 -5.69
N THR A 211 33.24 14.52 -4.55
CA THR A 211 32.55 14.70 -3.28
C THR A 211 32.77 16.08 -2.65
N SER A 212 33.76 16.84 -3.15
CA SER A 212 33.94 18.24 -2.78
C SER A 212 32.92 19.20 -3.43
N LYS A 213 32.26 18.78 -4.51
CA LYS A 213 31.32 19.63 -5.24
C LYS A 213 30.09 19.96 -4.37
N PRO A 214 29.61 21.22 -4.36
CA PRO A 214 28.44 21.62 -3.58
C PRO A 214 27.20 20.78 -3.87
N ALA A 215 26.95 20.42 -5.13
CA ALA A 215 25.80 19.62 -5.53
C ALA A 215 25.82 18.21 -4.88
N TYR A 216 26.98 17.54 -4.79
CA TYR A 216 27.12 16.29 -4.07
C TYR A 216 26.77 16.46 -2.58
N ARG A 217 27.35 17.48 -1.93
CA ARG A 217 27.16 17.79 -0.50
C ARG A 217 25.70 18.13 -0.18
N ASN A 218 25.00 18.78 -1.10
CA ASN A 218 23.57 19.10 -0.99
C ASN A 218 22.73 17.81 -0.91
N VAL A 219 22.98 16.82 -1.78
CA VAL A 219 22.23 15.54 -1.77
C VAL A 219 22.52 14.75 -0.48
N ILE A 220 23.78 14.67 -0.06
CA ILE A 220 24.15 14.00 1.20
C ILE A 220 23.46 14.64 2.41
N SER A 221 23.43 15.98 2.46
CA SER A 221 22.77 16.70 3.53
C SER A 221 21.26 16.56 3.52
N LEU A 222 20.66 16.52 2.33
CA LEU A 222 19.23 16.29 2.14
C LEU A 222 18.84 14.86 2.58
N ALA A 223 19.58 13.84 2.14
CA ALA A 223 19.37 12.44 2.54
C ALA A 223 19.48 12.25 4.06
N ALA A 224 20.50 12.88 4.67
CA ALA A 224 20.71 12.85 6.10
C ALA A 224 19.57 13.40 6.95
N TRP A 225 18.69 14.19 6.36
CA TRP A 225 17.53 14.80 7.00
C TRP A 225 16.22 14.18 6.55
N GLN A 226 15.97 14.10 5.26
CA GLN A 226 14.65 13.75 4.70
C GLN A 226 14.34 12.27 4.80
N PHE A 227 15.34 11.40 4.80
CA PHE A 227 15.11 9.96 4.90
C PHE A 227 14.48 9.53 6.22
N ASP A 228 14.79 10.21 7.33
CA ASP A 228 14.15 9.91 8.62
C ASP A 228 12.63 10.14 8.54
N THR A 229 12.19 11.23 7.90
CA THR A 229 10.76 11.52 7.71
C THR A 229 10.06 10.46 6.85
N ILE A 230 10.70 10.03 5.74
CA ILE A 230 10.14 8.99 4.87
C ILE A 230 10.08 7.64 5.61
N ILE A 231 11.09 7.29 6.38
CA ILE A 231 11.13 6.06 7.20
C ILE A 231 10.02 6.07 8.26
N GLU A 232 9.76 7.21 8.88
CA GLU A 232 8.65 7.37 9.82
C GLU A 232 7.31 7.12 9.14
N GLN A 233 7.10 7.65 7.93
CA GLN A 233 5.89 7.38 7.15
C GLN A 233 5.75 5.90 6.77
N TYR A 234 6.85 5.21 6.42
CA TYR A 234 6.82 3.76 6.18
C TYR A 234 6.39 2.98 7.43
N THR A 235 6.88 3.40 8.60
CA THR A 235 6.49 2.79 9.88
C THR A 235 5.00 2.99 10.15
N GLN A 236 4.49 4.20 9.97
CA GLN A 236 3.06 4.51 10.14
C GLN A 236 2.18 3.72 9.15
N LEU A 237 2.62 3.58 7.90
CA LEU A 237 1.88 2.80 6.89
C LEU A 237 1.88 1.30 7.22
N THR A 238 2.99 0.78 7.75
CA THR A 238 3.08 -0.60 8.24
C THR A 238 2.11 -0.85 9.41
N GLU A 239 2.02 0.09 10.35
CA GLU A 239 1.07 0.01 11.48
C GLU A 239 -0.39 0.03 11.01
N LEU A 240 -0.74 0.92 10.06
CA LEU A 240 -2.07 0.94 9.44
C LEU A 240 -2.36 -0.35 8.69
N GLY A 241 -1.38 -0.88 7.95
CA GLY A 241 -1.51 -2.15 7.24
C GLY A 241 -1.81 -3.32 8.19
N ASN A 242 -1.13 -3.40 9.32
CA ASN A 242 -1.41 -4.41 10.35
C ASN A 242 -2.82 -4.28 10.91
N GLN A 243 -3.29 -3.05 11.19
CA GLN A 243 -4.67 -2.82 11.66
C GLN A 243 -5.72 -3.23 10.61
N ILE A 244 -5.44 -3.02 9.32
CA ILE A 244 -6.31 -3.49 8.22
C ILE A 244 -6.38 -5.01 8.21
N ILE A 245 -5.24 -5.70 8.33
CA ILE A 245 -5.18 -7.16 8.36
C ILE A 245 -5.99 -7.72 9.55
N GLU A 246 -5.79 -7.17 10.74
CA GLU A 246 -6.53 -7.56 11.95
C GLU A 246 -8.04 -7.36 11.80
N GLU A 247 -8.46 -6.21 11.26
CA GLU A 247 -9.89 -5.91 11.05
C GLU A 247 -10.52 -6.84 10.01
N ILE A 248 -9.79 -7.18 8.94
CA ILE A 248 -10.25 -8.14 7.94
C ILE A 248 -10.40 -9.53 8.58
N ASP A 249 -9.48 -9.95 9.44
CA ASP A 249 -9.58 -11.24 10.12
C ASP A 249 -10.83 -11.32 10.99
N VAL A 250 -11.14 -10.28 11.76
CA VAL A 250 -12.38 -10.21 12.54
C VAL A 250 -13.61 -10.36 11.64
N ILE A 251 -13.69 -9.64 10.50
CA ILE A 251 -14.84 -9.68 9.59
C ILE A 251 -14.97 -11.04 8.87
N THR A 252 -13.87 -11.74 8.65
CA THR A 252 -13.88 -12.99 7.88
C THR A 252 -14.03 -14.24 8.75
N GLU A 253 -13.76 -14.17 10.06
CA GLU A 253 -13.96 -15.25 11.02
C GLU A 253 -15.44 -15.37 11.47
N ASP A 254 -16.21 -14.27 11.42
CA ASP A 254 -17.67 -14.25 11.68
C ASP A 254 -18.46 -14.72 10.43
#